data_bb32faf4a90fcbf6f124f6101c5d48a8
#
_entry.id   bb32faf4a90fcbf6f124f6101c5d48a8
#
_cell.length_a   1.000
_cell.length_b   1.000
_cell.length_c   1.000
_cell.angle_alpha   90.00
_cell.angle_beta   90.00
_cell.angle_gamma   90.00
#
_symmetry.space_group_name_H-M   'P 1'
#
loop_
_entity.id
_entity.type
_entity.pdbx_description
1 polymer ?
#
loop_
_entity_poly.entity_id
_entity_poly.type
_entity_poly.pdbx_seq_one_letter_code
_entity_poly.pdbx_strand_id
1 'polypeptide(L)'
;FLPEVGPIRVAGLKQGQLLGAVRSSLASVFTDNVNIYVNLQSSQPVAVYVAGFVNHPGRYAGGPMDSVMSYLDRAGGITPERGSYRHIKVMRGKSLIGTVDLYDFALRGEMPSIRLKDGDVILVDERGSSVAALGLLRQQARYEFMGTATGAHLLDLATPLNSASHVSISGIRNRAPFNVYIPIAEFAQFQLADGDTVDFVADKRGRTIMAAVTGAIQGASRFPVRKDTTLKSLLQYVEIEPAIA
;
A
#
# COMPACT_ATOMS: atom_id res chain seq x y z
N PHE A 1 -19.93 17.19 38.48
CA PHE A 1 -20.37 17.77 39.72
C PHE A 1 -21.82 17.33 40.00
N LEU A 2 -22.08 16.71 41.12
CA LEU A 2 -23.43 16.33 41.52
C LEU A 2 -23.85 17.26 42.68
N PRO A 3 -25.03 17.88 42.58
CA PRO A 3 -25.59 18.65 43.70
C PRO A 3 -25.57 17.79 44.99
N GLU A 4 -25.22 18.38 46.11
CA GLU A 4 -25.13 17.75 47.46
C GLU A 4 -24.01 16.69 47.67
N VAL A 5 -23.45 16.07 46.59
CA VAL A 5 -22.34 15.12 46.67
C VAL A 5 -20.99 15.75 46.34
N GLY A 6 -20.99 16.80 45.54
CA GLY A 6 -19.77 17.47 45.12
C GLY A 6 -19.08 16.85 43.93
N PRO A 7 -17.78 17.15 43.69
CA PRO A 7 -17.03 16.59 42.57
C PRO A 7 -16.60 15.13 42.82
N ILE A 8 -16.91 14.27 41.85
CA ILE A 8 -16.43 12.88 41.85
C ILE A 8 -15.22 12.76 40.95
N ARG A 9 -14.10 12.25 41.47
CA ARG A 9 -12.88 12.05 40.67
C ARG A 9 -13.04 10.79 39.80
N VAL A 10 -13.18 11.01 38.47
CA VAL A 10 -13.34 9.94 37.49
C VAL A 10 -12.12 9.79 36.58
N ALA A 11 -11.12 10.66 36.70
CA ALA A 11 -9.89 10.61 35.90
C ALA A 11 -9.14 9.29 36.12
N GLY A 12 -8.83 8.57 35.02
CA GLY A 12 -8.12 7.29 35.06
C GLY A 12 -9.02 6.04 35.19
N LEU A 13 -10.33 6.21 35.40
CA LEU A 13 -11.27 5.09 35.45
C LEU A 13 -11.62 4.59 34.04
N LYS A 14 -11.78 3.29 33.88
CA LYS A 14 -12.38 2.69 32.70
C LYS A 14 -13.90 2.94 32.71
N GLN A 15 -14.53 2.99 31.54
CA GLN A 15 -15.98 3.23 31.38
C GLN A 15 -16.83 2.30 32.29
N GLY A 16 -16.50 1.01 32.36
CA GLY A 16 -17.18 0.04 33.22
C GLY A 16 -17.03 0.29 34.73
N GLN A 17 -16.07 1.11 35.16
CA GLN A 17 -15.83 1.45 36.57
C GLN A 17 -16.56 2.73 36.99
N LEU A 18 -17.06 3.52 36.01
CA LEU A 18 -17.73 4.80 36.29
C LEU A 18 -18.99 4.64 37.14
N LEU A 19 -19.83 3.68 36.81
CA LEU A 19 -21.07 3.41 37.57
C LEU A 19 -20.78 3.05 39.02
N GLY A 20 -19.75 2.20 39.26
CA GLY A 20 -19.32 1.84 40.62
C GLY A 20 -18.80 3.02 41.42
N ALA A 21 -17.93 3.84 40.82
CA ALA A 21 -17.38 5.02 41.48
C ALA A 21 -18.46 6.06 41.82
N VAL A 22 -19.40 6.31 40.91
CA VAL A 22 -20.55 7.21 41.14
C VAL A 22 -21.47 6.65 42.18
N ARG A 23 -21.82 5.34 42.15
CA ARG A 23 -22.65 4.70 43.16
C ARG A 23 -22.04 4.78 44.55
N SER A 24 -20.74 4.51 44.68
CA SER A 24 -20.04 4.63 45.99
C SER A 24 -20.05 6.03 46.56
N SER A 25 -19.91 7.04 45.70
CA SER A 25 -19.95 8.46 46.11
C SER A 25 -21.38 8.90 46.50
N LEU A 26 -22.39 8.35 45.85
CA LEU A 26 -23.81 8.66 46.14
C LEU A 26 -24.33 7.93 47.40
N ALA A 27 -23.80 6.77 47.74
CA ALA A 27 -24.21 5.97 48.89
C ALA A 27 -24.01 6.70 50.26
N SER A 28 -23.14 7.73 50.29
CA SER A 28 -22.96 8.57 51.47
C SER A 28 -24.03 9.63 51.69
N VAL A 29 -24.83 9.93 50.65
CA VAL A 29 -25.83 11.05 50.67
C VAL A 29 -27.24 10.54 50.48
N PHE A 30 -27.41 9.47 49.69
CA PHE A 30 -28.73 8.91 49.35
C PHE A 30 -28.88 7.49 49.87
N THR A 31 -30.04 7.18 50.45
CA THR A 31 -30.43 5.83 50.89
C THR A 31 -30.75 4.92 49.71
N ASP A 32 -30.79 3.57 49.94
CA ASP A 32 -30.74 2.48 48.95
C ASP A 32 -31.77 2.42 47.82
N ASN A 33 -32.69 3.39 47.69
CA ASN A 33 -33.79 3.38 46.69
C ASN A 33 -33.56 4.26 45.48
N VAL A 34 -32.32 4.63 45.12
CA VAL A 34 -32.04 5.50 43.95
C VAL A 34 -31.48 4.67 42.81
N ASN A 35 -32.18 4.66 41.68
CA ASN A 35 -31.69 4.11 40.43
C ASN A 35 -30.72 5.12 39.77
N ILE A 36 -29.46 4.73 39.65
CA ILE A 36 -28.41 5.58 39.09
C ILE A 36 -28.07 5.10 37.68
N TYR A 37 -28.21 6.00 36.70
CA TYR A 37 -27.78 5.82 35.34
C TYR A 37 -26.62 6.76 35.05
N VAL A 38 -25.46 6.18 34.68
CA VAL A 38 -24.25 6.94 34.29
C VAL A 38 -23.99 6.69 32.84
N ASN A 39 -24.02 7.74 32.01
CA ASN A 39 -23.68 7.66 30.61
C ASN A 39 -22.64 8.71 30.26
N LEU A 40 -21.70 8.34 29.39
CA LEU A 40 -20.70 9.26 28.85
C LEU A 40 -21.35 10.05 27.69
N GLN A 41 -21.69 11.32 27.92
CA GLN A 41 -22.36 12.16 26.93
C GLN A 41 -21.42 12.66 25.82
N SER A 42 -20.16 12.94 26.17
CA SER A 42 -19.14 13.39 25.20
C SER A 42 -17.75 13.06 25.69
N SER A 43 -16.84 12.86 24.76
CA SER A 43 -15.40 12.84 25.02
C SER A 43 -14.78 14.16 24.61
N GLN A 44 -13.76 14.63 25.33
CA GLN A 44 -13.04 15.82 24.90
C GLN A 44 -12.38 15.56 23.55
N PRO A 45 -12.48 16.49 22.58
CA PRO A 45 -11.78 16.35 21.32
C PRO A 45 -10.28 16.36 21.56
N VAL A 46 -9.57 15.55 20.79
CA VAL A 46 -8.12 15.50 20.74
C VAL A 46 -7.67 16.31 19.53
N ALA A 47 -6.80 17.28 19.73
CA ALA A 47 -6.25 18.04 18.61
C ALA A 47 -4.80 17.60 18.35
N VAL A 48 -4.56 17.14 17.13
CA VAL A 48 -3.29 16.59 16.67
C VAL A 48 -2.74 17.47 15.56
N TYR A 49 -1.45 17.70 15.56
CA TYR A 49 -0.77 18.40 14.48
C TYR A 49 -0.39 17.38 13.39
N VAL A 50 -0.66 17.71 12.14
CA VAL A 50 -0.19 16.98 10.97
C VAL A 50 0.81 17.85 10.24
N ALA A 51 2.02 17.36 10.04
CA ALA A 51 3.15 18.11 9.53
C ALA A 51 4.00 17.27 8.54
N GLY A 52 4.98 17.91 7.91
CA GLY A 52 5.83 17.30 6.89
C GLY A 52 5.18 17.32 5.52
N PHE A 53 5.37 16.25 4.75
CA PHE A 53 4.96 16.17 3.35
C PHE A 53 3.51 15.72 3.18
N VAL A 54 2.57 16.54 3.67
CA VAL A 54 1.12 16.41 3.49
C VAL A 54 0.59 17.60 2.69
N ASN A 55 -0.60 17.46 2.08
CA ASN A 55 -1.16 18.53 1.26
C ASN A 55 -1.54 19.76 2.07
N HIS A 56 -2.09 19.59 3.26
CA HIS A 56 -2.50 20.70 4.14
C HIS A 56 -1.95 20.47 5.55
N PRO A 57 -0.70 20.89 5.83
CA PRO A 57 -0.16 20.84 7.19
C PRO A 57 -0.99 21.72 8.13
N GLY A 58 -1.26 21.26 9.36
CA GLY A 58 -2.06 22.02 10.30
C GLY A 58 -2.41 21.28 11.58
N ARG A 59 -3.26 21.92 12.39
CA ARG A 59 -3.82 21.34 13.61
C ARG A 59 -5.25 20.88 13.35
N TYR A 60 -5.54 19.63 13.63
CA TYR A 60 -6.82 19.00 13.36
C TYR A 60 -7.45 18.46 14.64
N ALA A 61 -8.71 18.83 14.89
CA ALA A 61 -9.49 18.26 15.97
C ALA A 61 -10.11 16.93 15.56
N GLY A 62 -10.17 15.98 16.49
CA GLY A 62 -10.75 14.67 16.27
C GLY A 62 -11.22 14.02 17.55
N GLY A 63 -11.72 12.79 17.44
CA GLY A 63 -12.10 11.96 18.57
C GLY A 63 -10.89 11.27 19.23
N PRO A 64 -11.00 10.84 20.49
CA PRO A 64 -9.91 10.15 21.19
C PRO A 64 -9.62 8.74 20.62
N MET A 65 -10.46 8.24 19.73
CA MET A 65 -10.32 6.94 19.05
C MET A 65 -9.96 7.09 17.58
N ASP A 66 -9.77 8.31 17.08
CA ASP A 66 -9.38 8.54 15.70
C ASP A 66 -7.97 8.00 15.43
N SER A 67 -7.81 7.37 14.28
CA SER A 67 -6.55 6.78 13.84
C SER A 67 -5.63 7.82 13.19
N VAL A 68 -4.36 7.50 13.02
CA VAL A 68 -3.41 8.31 12.23
C VAL A 68 -3.96 8.55 10.82
N MET A 69 -4.58 7.54 10.20
CA MET A 69 -5.17 7.64 8.87
C MET A 69 -6.28 8.70 8.80
N SER A 70 -7.13 8.80 9.83
CA SER A 70 -8.21 9.81 9.87
C SER A 70 -7.65 11.23 9.89
N TYR A 71 -6.52 11.45 10.54
CA TYR A 71 -5.88 12.77 10.56
C TYR A 71 -5.14 13.07 9.25
N LEU A 72 -4.52 12.08 8.63
CA LEU A 72 -3.91 12.23 7.30
C LEU A 72 -4.97 12.58 6.24
N ASP A 73 -6.13 11.93 6.30
CA ASP A 73 -7.25 12.23 5.40
C ASP A 73 -7.73 13.69 5.56
N ARG A 74 -7.89 14.16 6.80
CA ARG A 74 -8.24 15.57 7.08
C ARG A 74 -7.18 16.55 6.58
N ALA A 75 -5.91 16.15 6.57
CA ALA A 75 -4.81 16.92 6.01
C ALA A 75 -4.73 16.86 4.47
N GLY A 76 -5.74 16.26 3.81
CA GLY A 76 -5.79 16.11 2.37
C GLY A 76 -4.86 15.02 1.81
N GLY A 77 -4.36 14.13 2.69
CA GLY A 77 -3.44 13.06 2.33
C GLY A 77 -1.98 13.49 2.26
N ILE A 78 -1.14 12.52 1.92
CA ILE A 78 0.30 12.67 1.72
C ILE A 78 0.55 13.30 0.35
N THR A 79 1.52 14.22 0.27
CA THR A 79 1.92 14.83 -1.01
C THR A 79 2.50 13.75 -1.96
N PRO A 80 1.86 13.48 -3.12
CA PRO A 80 2.22 12.32 -3.95
C PRO A 80 3.65 12.34 -4.50
N GLU A 81 4.23 13.52 -4.72
CA GLU A 81 5.56 13.66 -5.33
C GLU A 81 6.68 13.49 -4.32
N ARG A 82 6.46 13.92 -3.06
CA ARG A 82 7.53 14.08 -2.07
C ARG A 82 7.29 13.35 -0.76
N GLY A 83 6.06 13.05 -0.39
CA GLY A 83 5.74 12.43 0.89
C GLY A 83 6.02 10.93 0.92
N SER A 84 6.51 10.46 2.05
CA SER A 84 6.70 9.04 2.30
C SER A 84 5.38 8.38 2.71
N TYR A 85 5.06 7.26 2.09
CA TYR A 85 3.97 6.38 2.49
C TYR A 85 4.42 5.33 3.51
N ARG A 86 5.73 5.25 3.79
CA ARG A 86 6.34 4.26 4.67
C ARG A 86 6.94 4.83 5.95
N HIS A 87 7.28 6.13 5.94
CA HIS A 87 7.92 6.82 7.06
C HIS A 87 6.98 7.89 7.65
N ILE A 88 5.94 7.44 8.35
CA ILE A 88 5.02 8.32 9.07
C ILE A 88 5.27 8.15 10.56
N LYS A 89 5.72 9.19 11.22
CA LYS A 89 6.08 9.22 12.63
C LYS A 89 4.98 9.85 13.48
N VAL A 90 4.71 9.27 14.63
CA VAL A 90 3.87 9.90 15.66
C VAL A 90 4.76 10.32 16.79
N MET A 91 4.79 11.63 17.05
CA MET A 91 5.63 12.27 18.06
C MET A 91 4.78 12.81 19.20
N ARG A 92 5.24 12.63 20.43
CA ARG A 92 4.70 13.28 21.64
C ARG A 92 5.78 14.11 22.29
N GLY A 93 5.72 15.42 22.13
CA GLY A 93 6.84 16.28 22.42
C GLY A 93 8.07 15.90 21.59
N LYS A 94 9.16 15.50 22.24
CA LYS A 94 10.39 15.04 21.56
C LYS A 94 10.48 13.51 21.40
N SER A 95 9.51 12.76 21.92
CA SER A 95 9.55 11.30 21.92
C SER A 95 8.81 10.71 20.73
N LEU A 96 9.42 9.75 20.04
CA LEU A 96 8.75 8.92 19.04
C LEU A 96 7.82 7.94 19.76
N ILE A 97 6.52 8.00 19.48
CA ILE A 97 5.49 7.12 20.06
C ILE A 97 5.27 5.89 19.18
N GLY A 98 5.41 6.04 17.87
CA GLY A 98 5.28 4.96 16.93
C GLY A 98 5.49 5.43 15.49
N THR A 99 5.59 4.47 14.60
CA THR A 99 5.69 4.68 13.15
C THR A 99 4.56 3.97 12.45
N VAL A 100 4.13 4.51 11.31
CA VAL A 100 3.12 3.91 10.44
C VAL A 100 3.71 3.73 9.06
N ASP A 101 3.59 2.52 8.52
CA ASP A 101 3.89 2.17 7.13
C ASP A 101 2.57 1.86 6.42
N LEU A 102 2.18 2.68 5.45
CA LEU A 102 0.91 2.47 4.73
C LEU A 102 0.98 1.31 3.74
N TYR A 103 2.17 0.80 3.40
CA TYR A 103 2.29 -0.45 2.65
C TYR A 103 1.84 -1.66 3.47
N ASP A 104 2.12 -1.68 4.78
CA ASP A 104 1.63 -2.73 5.67
C ASP A 104 0.10 -2.73 5.70
N PHE A 105 -0.49 -1.54 5.76
CA PHE A 105 -1.94 -1.41 5.66
C PHE A 105 -2.49 -1.85 4.30
N ALA A 106 -1.91 -1.36 3.20
CA ALA A 106 -2.40 -1.64 1.85
C ALA A 106 -2.26 -3.11 1.44
N LEU A 107 -1.16 -3.76 1.85
CA LEU A 107 -0.83 -5.12 1.43
C LEU A 107 -1.32 -6.19 2.41
N ARG A 108 -1.36 -5.89 3.71
CA ARG A 108 -1.65 -6.85 4.78
C ARG A 108 -2.85 -6.48 5.66
N GLY A 109 -3.39 -5.27 5.51
CA GLY A 109 -4.44 -4.74 6.39
C GLY A 109 -3.93 -4.41 7.81
N GLU A 110 -2.62 -4.33 7.99
CA GLU A 110 -2.00 -4.08 9.29
C GLU A 110 -1.85 -2.58 9.56
N MET A 111 -2.33 -2.15 10.73
CA MET A 111 -2.19 -0.76 11.20
C MET A 111 -1.81 -0.77 12.67
N PRO A 112 -0.74 -0.09 13.07
CA PRO A 112 -0.37 -0.01 14.48
C PRO A 112 -1.43 0.74 15.28
N SER A 113 -1.82 0.19 16.43
CA SER A 113 -2.78 0.80 17.34
C SER A 113 -2.10 1.89 18.18
N ILE A 114 -2.01 3.11 17.65
CA ILE A 114 -1.43 4.26 18.34
C ILE A 114 -2.55 5.12 18.92
N ARG A 115 -2.61 5.21 20.26
CA ARG A 115 -3.56 6.11 20.93
C ARG A 115 -3.02 7.53 20.93
N LEU A 116 -3.62 8.37 20.08
CA LEU A 116 -3.29 9.78 19.99
C LEU A 116 -3.79 10.58 21.21
N LYS A 117 -3.04 11.60 21.59
CA LYS A 117 -3.37 12.56 22.65
C LYS A 117 -3.31 13.98 22.12
N ASP A 118 -3.93 14.89 22.86
CA ASP A 118 -3.86 16.31 22.54
C ASP A 118 -2.41 16.80 22.48
N GLY A 119 -2.08 17.52 21.42
CA GLY A 119 -0.73 18.03 21.15
C GLY A 119 0.25 17.05 20.50
N ASP A 120 -0.15 15.80 20.19
CA ASP A 120 0.68 14.90 19.42
C ASP A 120 0.89 15.42 17.99
N VAL A 121 1.99 15.01 17.36
CA VAL A 121 2.34 15.38 15.99
C VAL A 121 2.44 14.14 15.13
N ILE A 122 1.70 14.11 14.04
CA ILE A 122 1.87 13.14 12.95
C ILE A 122 2.79 13.82 11.93
N LEU A 123 3.98 13.28 11.76
CA LEU A 123 5.00 13.80 10.85
C LEU A 123 5.19 12.84 9.69
N VAL A 124 4.89 13.29 8.48
CA VAL A 124 5.20 12.56 7.25
C VAL A 124 6.58 12.98 6.76
N ASP A 125 7.51 12.05 6.73
CA ASP A 125 8.86 12.28 6.24
C ASP A 125 8.89 12.47 4.72
N GLU A 126 10.01 12.92 4.19
CA GLU A 126 10.26 12.90 2.75
C GLU A 126 10.37 11.46 2.26
N ARG A 127 9.89 11.20 1.02
CA ARG A 127 9.94 9.88 0.40
C ARG A 127 11.37 9.36 0.34
N GLY A 128 11.55 8.12 0.76
CA GLY A 128 12.79 7.39 0.61
C GLY A 128 13.08 6.96 -0.83
N SER A 129 14.08 6.09 -0.99
CA SER A 129 14.42 5.54 -2.30
C SER A 129 13.22 4.91 -3.00
N SER A 130 13.01 5.25 -4.26
CA SER A 130 11.84 4.83 -5.00
C SER A 130 12.16 4.46 -6.44
N VAL A 131 11.38 3.52 -6.98
CA VAL A 131 11.53 2.99 -8.35
C VAL A 131 10.17 3.09 -9.05
N ALA A 132 10.17 3.55 -10.29
CA ALA A 132 8.99 3.54 -11.14
C ALA A 132 8.85 2.16 -11.81
N ALA A 133 7.66 1.55 -11.73
CA ALA A 133 7.34 0.32 -12.45
C ALA A 133 6.25 0.59 -13.47
N LEU A 134 6.53 0.25 -14.71
CA LEU A 134 5.72 0.54 -15.90
C LEU A 134 5.47 -0.74 -16.72
N GLY A 135 4.65 -0.63 -17.78
CA GLY A 135 4.47 -1.68 -18.77
C GLY A 135 3.44 -2.73 -18.38
N LEU A 136 3.78 -4.00 -18.56
CA LEU A 136 2.87 -5.15 -18.37
C LEU A 136 2.68 -5.49 -16.89
N LEU A 137 2.02 -4.59 -16.17
CA LEU A 137 1.67 -4.66 -14.76
C LEU A 137 0.15 -4.52 -14.56
N ARG A 138 -0.35 -5.04 -13.45
CA ARG A 138 -1.74 -4.77 -13.04
C ARG A 138 -1.92 -3.30 -12.66
N GLN A 139 -0.90 -2.72 -12.00
CA GLN A 139 -0.89 -1.33 -11.60
C GLN A 139 0.50 -0.74 -11.80
N GLN A 140 0.59 0.25 -12.64
CA GLN A 140 1.81 1.03 -12.83
C GLN A 140 1.90 2.07 -11.71
N ALA A 141 3.01 2.12 -11.01
CA ALA A 141 3.21 3.04 -9.90
C ALA A 141 4.70 3.30 -9.63
N ARG A 142 4.95 4.27 -8.76
CA ARG A 142 6.26 4.47 -8.13
C ARG A 142 6.24 3.83 -6.75
N TYR A 143 7.12 2.87 -6.53
CA TYR A 143 7.23 2.10 -5.29
C TYR A 143 8.39 2.62 -4.43
N GLU A 144 8.09 2.90 -3.16
CA GLU A 144 9.07 3.33 -2.16
C GLU A 144 9.63 2.11 -1.41
N PHE A 145 10.93 2.11 -1.14
CA PHE A 145 11.62 1.00 -0.49
C PHE A 145 12.22 1.39 0.86
N MET A 146 12.15 0.45 1.80
CA MET A 146 12.83 0.51 3.08
C MET A 146 14.21 -0.15 2.92
N GLY A 147 15.27 0.66 2.72
CA GLY A 147 16.61 0.13 2.51
C GLY A 147 16.90 -0.29 1.06
N THR A 148 17.57 -1.45 0.87
CA THR A 148 17.99 -1.92 -0.45
C THR A 148 16.80 -2.40 -1.28
N ALA A 149 16.58 -1.78 -2.43
CA ALA A 149 15.58 -2.20 -3.39
C ALA A 149 16.14 -3.33 -4.27
N THR A 150 15.44 -4.46 -4.35
CA THR A 150 15.78 -5.56 -5.26
C THR A 150 14.63 -5.84 -6.23
N GLY A 151 14.94 -6.49 -7.33
CA GLY A 151 13.93 -6.95 -8.28
C GLY A 151 12.87 -7.83 -7.62
N ALA A 152 13.25 -8.71 -6.68
CA ALA A 152 12.30 -9.54 -5.94
C ALA A 152 11.27 -8.68 -5.17
N HIS A 153 11.71 -7.68 -4.43
CA HIS A 153 10.82 -6.76 -3.72
C HIS A 153 9.87 -6.02 -4.67
N LEU A 154 10.38 -5.62 -5.86
CA LEU A 154 9.52 -4.94 -6.84
C LEU A 154 8.51 -5.89 -7.47
N LEU A 155 8.88 -7.15 -7.73
CA LEU A 155 7.95 -8.18 -8.25
C LEU A 155 6.78 -8.43 -7.30
N ASP A 156 7.06 -8.51 -6.00
CA ASP A 156 6.03 -8.71 -4.97
C ASP A 156 5.04 -7.53 -4.90
N LEU A 157 5.55 -6.30 -5.07
CA LEU A 157 4.73 -5.08 -5.02
C LEU A 157 3.98 -4.81 -6.32
N ALA A 158 4.64 -4.94 -7.47
CA ALA A 158 4.13 -4.49 -8.76
C ALA A 158 3.22 -5.52 -9.46
N THR A 159 3.28 -6.80 -9.05
CA THR A 159 2.46 -7.90 -9.60
C THR A 159 2.39 -7.90 -11.14
N PRO A 160 3.47 -8.33 -11.83
CA PRO A 160 3.51 -8.36 -13.28
C PRO A 160 2.42 -9.25 -13.88
N LEU A 161 1.97 -8.91 -15.08
CA LEU A 161 1.07 -9.76 -15.86
C LEU A 161 1.84 -11.01 -16.36
N ASN A 162 1.14 -12.12 -16.52
CA ASN A 162 1.73 -13.36 -17.04
C ASN A 162 2.35 -13.22 -18.45
N SER A 163 1.98 -12.21 -19.19
CA SER A 163 2.56 -11.87 -20.49
C SER A 163 3.92 -11.16 -20.40
N ALA A 164 4.29 -10.65 -19.23
CA ALA A 164 5.61 -10.04 -19.02
C ALA A 164 6.66 -11.17 -18.92
N SER A 165 7.69 -11.10 -19.74
CA SER A 165 8.79 -12.09 -19.77
C SER A 165 10.15 -11.50 -19.48
N HIS A 166 10.30 -10.19 -19.71
CA HIS A 166 11.54 -9.43 -19.54
C HIS A 166 11.26 -8.10 -18.87
N VAL A 167 12.32 -7.50 -18.37
CA VAL A 167 12.31 -6.12 -17.87
C VAL A 167 13.37 -5.30 -18.58
N SER A 168 13.03 -4.05 -18.88
CA SER A 168 13.98 -3.02 -19.28
C SER A 168 14.17 -2.08 -18.09
N ILE A 169 15.39 -1.99 -17.57
CA ILE A 169 15.72 -1.14 -16.43
C ILE A 169 16.53 0.04 -16.93
N SER A 170 16.08 1.24 -16.64
CA SER A 170 16.78 2.47 -16.96
C SER A 170 16.97 3.33 -15.72
N GLY A 171 18.11 4.01 -15.63
CA GLY A 171 18.45 4.87 -14.50
C GLY A 171 19.79 5.55 -14.67
N ILE A 172 20.37 5.99 -13.57
CA ILE A 172 21.69 6.62 -13.52
C ILE A 172 22.61 5.80 -12.59
N ARG A 173 23.79 5.47 -13.06
CA ARG A 173 24.85 4.83 -12.27
C ARG A 173 26.14 5.62 -12.44
N ASN A 174 26.77 6.01 -11.34
CA ASN A 174 28.03 6.78 -11.36
C ASN A 174 27.95 8.05 -12.26
N ARG A 175 26.80 8.76 -12.24
CA ARG A 175 26.50 9.95 -13.06
C ARG A 175 26.41 9.67 -14.56
N ALA A 176 26.33 8.41 -14.98
CA ALA A 176 26.15 8.01 -16.37
C ALA A 176 24.80 7.31 -16.57
N PRO A 177 24.18 7.45 -17.75
CA PRO A 177 22.98 6.68 -18.08
C PRO A 177 23.25 5.19 -18.02
N PHE A 178 22.31 4.47 -17.43
CA PHE A 178 22.34 3.02 -17.28
C PHE A 178 21.11 2.41 -17.92
N ASN A 179 21.32 1.37 -18.70
CA ASN A 179 20.22 0.61 -19.33
C ASN A 179 20.58 -0.88 -19.36
N VAL A 180 19.64 -1.73 -18.95
CA VAL A 180 19.80 -3.18 -19.06
C VAL A 180 18.45 -3.81 -19.43
N TYR A 181 18.52 -4.89 -20.19
CA TYR A 181 17.36 -5.70 -20.60
C TYR A 181 17.63 -7.16 -20.21
N ILE A 182 16.83 -7.68 -19.27
CA ILE A 182 17.03 -9.01 -18.69
C ILE A 182 15.70 -9.79 -18.57
N PRO A 183 15.75 -11.14 -18.56
CA PRO A 183 14.60 -11.95 -18.21
C PRO A 183 14.10 -11.69 -16.78
N ILE A 184 12.79 -11.81 -16.55
CA ILE A 184 12.22 -11.67 -15.20
C ILE A 184 12.85 -12.63 -14.20
N ALA A 185 13.25 -13.83 -14.62
CA ALA A 185 13.89 -14.80 -13.75
C ALA A 185 15.22 -14.29 -13.15
N GLU A 186 15.99 -13.53 -13.91
CA GLU A 186 17.23 -12.91 -13.46
C GLU A 186 16.99 -11.62 -12.68
N PHE A 187 15.88 -10.95 -12.97
CA PHE A 187 15.54 -9.65 -12.35
C PHE A 187 15.38 -9.73 -10.84
N ALA A 188 14.89 -10.85 -10.29
CA ALA A 188 14.67 -10.99 -8.85
C ALA A 188 15.89 -10.63 -7.99
N GLN A 189 17.08 -10.94 -8.46
CA GLN A 189 18.33 -10.66 -7.75
C GLN A 189 18.98 -9.32 -8.13
N PHE A 190 18.40 -8.61 -9.08
CA PHE A 190 18.94 -7.34 -9.54
C PHE A 190 18.79 -6.26 -8.46
N GLN A 191 19.86 -5.50 -8.19
CA GLN A 191 19.81 -4.37 -7.27
C GLN A 191 19.35 -3.11 -7.99
N LEU A 192 18.26 -2.55 -7.51
CA LEU A 192 17.68 -1.31 -7.99
C LEU A 192 18.25 -0.13 -7.21
N ALA A 193 18.33 1.02 -7.86
CA ALA A 193 18.70 2.28 -7.23
C ALA A 193 17.54 3.27 -7.23
N ASP A 194 17.65 4.27 -6.38
CA ASP A 194 16.69 5.37 -6.36
C ASP A 194 16.60 6.05 -7.72
N GLY A 195 15.37 6.33 -8.15
CA GLY A 195 15.07 6.96 -9.43
C GLY A 195 15.06 6.00 -10.63
N ASP A 196 15.36 4.71 -10.46
CA ASP A 196 15.25 3.74 -11.55
C ASP A 196 13.83 3.66 -12.09
N THR A 197 13.74 3.35 -13.38
CA THR A 197 12.50 2.98 -14.05
C THR A 197 12.63 1.56 -14.58
N VAL A 198 11.70 0.70 -14.20
CA VAL A 198 11.61 -0.70 -14.62
C VAL A 198 10.37 -0.86 -15.49
N ASP A 199 10.56 -1.17 -16.76
CA ASP A 199 9.49 -1.42 -17.72
C ASP A 199 9.35 -2.92 -17.96
N PHE A 200 8.20 -3.48 -17.60
CA PHE A 200 7.87 -4.89 -17.77
C PHE A 200 7.32 -5.13 -19.17
N VAL A 201 8.01 -5.96 -19.94
CA VAL A 201 7.72 -6.16 -21.36
C VAL A 201 7.61 -7.64 -21.73
N ALA A 202 6.90 -7.93 -22.83
CA ALA A 202 6.94 -9.24 -23.46
C ALA A 202 8.16 -9.34 -24.38
N ASP A 203 8.85 -10.47 -24.34
CA ASP A 203 9.89 -10.75 -25.32
C ASP A 203 9.29 -10.85 -26.73
N LYS A 204 9.70 -9.93 -27.58
CA LYS A 204 9.23 -9.91 -28.97
C LYS A 204 9.81 -11.04 -29.81
N ARG A 205 10.86 -11.71 -29.35
CA ARG A 205 11.50 -12.83 -30.06
C ARG A 205 10.63 -14.10 -30.07
N GLY A 206 9.77 -14.27 -29.05
CA GLY A 206 8.81 -15.37 -28.94
C GLY A 206 7.46 -15.09 -29.60
N ARG A 207 7.34 -14.04 -30.44
CA ARG A 207 6.04 -13.70 -31.06
C ARG A 207 5.52 -14.83 -31.93
N THR A 208 4.25 -15.14 -31.71
CA THR A 208 3.43 -15.94 -32.63
C THR A 208 3.33 -15.20 -33.96
N ILE A 209 3.65 -15.88 -35.05
CA ILE A 209 3.42 -15.42 -36.42
C ILE A 209 2.26 -16.20 -37.01
N MET A 210 1.54 -15.61 -37.94
CA MET A 210 0.53 -16.34 -38.71
C MET A 210 1.20 -16.99 -39.92
N ALA A 211 1.27 -18.30 -39.90
CA ALA A 211 1.67 -19.09 -41.07
C ALA A 211 0.42 -19.40 -41.89
N ALA A 212 0.48 -19.16 -43.19
CA ALA A 212 -0.57 -19.55 -44.13
C ALA A 212 -0.11 -20.75 -44.93
N VAL A 213 -0.96 -21.73 -45.04
CA VAL A 213 -0.76 -22.90 -45.90
C VAL A 213 -1.77 -22.85 -47.03
N THR A 214 -1.30 -23.04 -48.27
CA THR A 214 -2.14 -23.00 -49.48
C THR A 214 -1.96 -24.29 -50.25
N GLY A 215 -3.00 -24.75 -50.93
CA GLY A 215 -3.02 -25.96 -51.69
C GLY A 215 -4.30 -26.77 -51.46
N ALA A 216 -4.30 -28.05 -51.83
CA ALA A 216 -5.41 -28.96 -51.57
C ALA A 216 -5.42 -29.39 -50.10
N ILE A 217 -5.94 -28.53 -49.24
CA ILE A 217 -6.03 -28.74 -47.80
C ILE A 217 -7.49 -28.63 -47.34
N GLN A 218 -7.83 -29.42 -46.31
CA GLN A 218 -9.12 -29.36 -45.63
C GLN A 218 -8.95 -28.57 -44.32
N GLY A 219 -9.97 -27.79 -43.93
CA GLY A 219 -9.99 -27.11 -42.67
C GLY A 219 -9.24 -25.76 -42.64
N ALA A 220 -8.52 -25.49 -41.54
CA ALA A 220 -7.86 -24.21 -41.34
C ALA A 220 -6.64 -24.05 -42.26
N SER A 221 -6.57 -22.88 -42.94
CA SER A 221 -5.44 -22.49 -43.78
C SER A 221 -4.47 -21.50 -43.11
N ARG A 222 -4.77 -21.01 -41.90
CA ARG A 222 -3.94 -20.07 -41.14
C ARG A 222 -3.72 -20.58 -39.73
N PHE A 223 -2.47 -20.68 -39.33
CA PHE A 223 -2.05 -21.25 -38.05
C PHE A 223 -1.22 -20.22 -37.27
N PRO A 224 -1.60 -19.86 -36.02
CA PRO A 224 -0.76 -19.09 -35.14
C PRO A 224 0.39 -19.98 -34.63
N VAL A 225 1.59 -19.77 -35.13
CA VAL A 225 2.78 -20.57 -34.78
C VAL A 225 3.88 -19.70 -34.21
N ARG A 226 4.75 -20.30 -33.41
CA ARG A 226 5.95 -19.60 -32.91
C ARG A 226 6.91 -19.37 -34.07
N LYS A 227 7.69 -18.30 -33.97
CA LYS A 227 8.66 -17.94 -35.02
C LYS A 227 9.72 -19.03 -35.30
N ASP A 228 9.99 -19.87 -34.32
CA ASP A 228 10.93 -20.99 -34.37
C ASP A 228 10.26 -22.35 -34.76
N THR A 229 8.97 -22.34 -35.06
CA THR A 229 8.24 -23.55 -35.48
C THR A 229 8.77 -24.05 -36.81
N THR A 230 9.08 -25.35 -36.86
CA THR A 230 9.53 -26.00 -38.10
C THR A 230 8.36 -26.30 -39.03
N LEU A 231 8.64 -26.35 -40.33
CA LEU A 231 7.63 -26.71 -41.33
C LEU A 231 7.03 -28.13 -41.03
N LYS A 232 7.86 -29.06 -40.58
CA LYS A 232 7.42 -30.41 -40.18
C LYS A 232 6.38 -30.35 -39.05
N SER A 233 6.60 -29.54 -38.03
CA SER A 233 5.64 -29.40 -36.93
C SER A 233 4.36 -28.71 -37.38
N LEU A 234 4.44 -27.75 -38.29
CA LEU A 234 3.26 -27.08 -38.82
C LEU A 234 2.40 -28.06 -39.65
N LEU A 235 3.04 -28.86 -40.52
CA LEU A 235 2.33 -29.81 -41.39
C LEU A 235 1.60 -30.92 -40.63
N GLN A 236 1.95 -31.17 -39.38
CA GLN A 236 1.20 -32.13 -38.53
C GLN A 236 -0.23 -31.66 -38.20
N TYR A 237 -0.51 -30.37 -38.34
CA TYR A 237 -1.84 -29.79 -38.11
C TYR A 237 -2.61 -29.48 -39.38
N VAL A 238 -2.04 -29.84 -40.56
CA VAL A 238 -2.66 -29.57 -41.86
C VAL A 238 -3.24 -30.91 -42.38
N GLU A 239 -4.55 -30.92 -42.58
CA GLU A 239 -5.22 -32.04 -43.24
C GLU A 239 -5.13 -31.86 -44.74
N ILE A 240 -4.53 -32.82 -45.43
CA ILE A 240 -4.38 -32.85 -46.89
C ILE A 240 -5.55 -33.60 -47.46
N GLU A 241 -6.19 -33.05 -48.50
CA GLU A 241 -7.20 -33.82 -49.26
C GLU A 241 -6.58 -35.10 -49.81
N PRO A 242 -7.22 -36.29 -49.60
CA PRO A 242 -6.75 -37.50 -50.22
C PRO A 242 -6.80 -37.32 -51.73
N ALA A 243 -5.68 -37.57 -52.41
CA ALA A 243 -5.63 -37.50 -53.84
C ALA A 243 -6.70 -38.47 -54.40
N ILE A 244 -7.66 -37.89 -55.13
CA ILE A 244 -8.60 -38.71 -55.91
C ILE A 244 -7.79 -39.31 -57.01
N ALA A 245 -7.52 -40.60 -56.88
CA ALA A 245 -6.84 -41.39 -57.90
C ALA A 245 -7.79 -41.68 -59.10
#